data_25e96a558993e2955e635741f3bc716b
#
_entry.id   25e96a558993e2955e635741f3bc716b
#
_cell.length_a   1.000
_cell.length_b   1.000
_cell.length_c   1.000
_cell.angle_alpha   90.00
_cell.angle_beta   90.00
_cell.angle_gamma   90.00
#
_symmetry.space_group_name_H-M   'P 1'
#
loop_
_entity.id
_entity.type
_entity.pdbx_description
1 polymer ?
#
loop_
_entity_poly.entity_id
_entity_poly.type
_entity_poly.pdbx_seq_one_letter_code
_entity_poly.pdbx_strand_id
1 'polypeptide(L)'
;AHLRARDHEPERAGLAVALPLRRATAVIETIAAHDDLVSIQLYGHPWLSGEYWPMIVPSFQVRATDDAGAEHQGMPGDGGGRPEGSREFWFWPPVPPSVKRIRVTVSTLWEAAWTELDIPGRSG
;
A
#
# COMPACT_ATOMS: atom_id res chain seq x y z
N ALA A 1 -26.57 15.72 7.33
CA ALA A 1 -26.34 14.28 7.31
C ALA A 1 -25.57 13.84 6.07
N HIS A 2 -25.93 14.36 4.93
CA HIS A 2 -25.23 13.97 3.70
C HIS A 2 -23.80 14.50 3.65
N LEU A 3 -23.48 15.50 4.42
CA LEU A 3 -22.11 15.97 4.51
C LEU A 3 -21.19 14.93 5.13
N ARG A 4 -21.75 14.06 5.92
CA ARG A 4 -20.98 13.01 6.53
C ARG A 4 -20.40 12.04 5.53
N ALA A 5 -21.12 11.79 4.46
CA ALA A 5 -20.59 10.90 3.44
C ALA A 5 -19.32 11.46 2.83
N ARG A 6 -19.27 12.78 2.68
CA ARG A 6 -18.06 13.42 2.19
C ARG A 6 -16.92 13.33 3.16
N ASP A 7 -17.24 13.45 4.46
CA ASP A 7 -16.21 13.39 5.48
C ASP A 7 -15.55 12.04 5.54
N HIS A 8 -16.20 11.01 4.99
CA HIS A 8 -15.64 9.66 4.98
C HIS A 8 -14.89 9.34 3.71
N GLU A 9 -14.82 10.27 2.78
CA GLU A 9 -14.01 10.03 1.60
C GLU A 9 -12.54 10.06 1.97
N PRO A 10 -11.76 9.12 1.43
CA PRO A 10 -10.34 9.09 1.76
C PRO A 10 -9.59 10.23 1.10
N GLU A 11 -8.56 10.67 1.75
CA GLU A 11 -7.56 11.51 1.11
C GLU A 11 -6.69 10.60 0.25
N ARG A 12 -6.46 11.00 -0.98
CA ARG A 12 -5.69 10.20 -1.93
C ARG A 12 -4.59 11.01 -2.57
N ALA A 13 -3.50 10.36 -2.88
CA ALA A 13 -2.44 10.95 -3.67
C ALA A 13 -2.02 9.96 -4.74
N GLY A 14 -2.03 10.41 -5.98
CA GLY A 14 -1.48 9.64 -7.09
C GLY A 14 0.03 9.69 -7.04
N LEU A 15 0.66 8.55 -7.25
CA LEU A 15 2.11 8.44 -7.17
C LEU A 15 2.62 7.84 -8.48
N ALA A 16 3.43 7.04 -8.57
CA ALA A 16 4.04 6.23 -9.61
C ALA A 16 5.46 5.98 -9.17
N VAL A 17 5.58 5.46 -7.95
CA VAL A 17 6.89 5.22 -7.36
C VAL A 17 7.29 3.80 -7.66
N ALA A 18 8.29 3.64 -8.52
CA ALA A 18 8.84 2.34 -8.83
C ALA A 18 9.84 1.95 -7.75
N LEU A 19 9.70 0.72 -7.27
CA LEU A 19 10.64 0.19 -6.28
C LEU A 19 11.77 -0.53 -7.00
N PRO A 20 13.01 -0.42 -6.51
CA PRO A 20 14.17 -0.96 -7.23
C PRO A 20 14.32 -2.47 -7.00
N LEU A 21 13.41 -3.24 -7.58
CA LEU A 21 13.51 -4.69 -7.58
C LEU A 21 14.10 -5.15 -8.91
N ARG A 22 14.88 -6.22 -8.86
CA ARG A 22 15.54 -6.75 -10.04
C ARG A 22 14.74 -7.83 -10.74
N ARG A 23 14.02 -8.63 -9.95
CA ARG A 23 13.32 -9.81 -10.47
C ARG A 23 11.84 -9.60 -10.60
N ALA A 24 11.38 -8.42 -10.25
CA ALA A 24 9.97 -8.10 -10.32
C ALA A 24 9.83 -6.62 -10.56
N THR A 25 8.68 -6.22 -11.05
CA THR A 25 8.31 -4.81 -11.15
C THR A 25 7.30 -4.53 -10.05
N ALA A 26 7.55 -3.51 -9.27
CA ALA A 26 6.62 -3.08 -8.24
C ALA A 26 6.52 -1.57 -8.29
N VAL A 27 5.30 -1.06 -8.47
CA VAL A 27 5.05 0.37 -8.57
C VAL A 27 3.92 0.71 -7.62
N ILE A 28 4.17 1.63 -6.70
CA ILE A 28 3.11 2.15 -5.84
C ILE A 28 2.38 3.22 -6.63
N GLU A 29 1.12 2.95 -6.95
CA GLU A 29 0.35 3.81 -7.83
C GLU A 29 -0.38 4.90 -7.08
N THR A 30 -0.93 4.58 -5.91
CA THR A 30 -1.62 5.55 -5.08
C THR A 30 -1.43 5.22 -3.62
N ILE A 31 -1.61 6.23 -2.78
CA ILE A 31 -1.74 6.05 -1.34
C ILE A 31 -3.02 6.76 -0.91
N ALA A 32 -3.76 6.15 0.00
CA ALA A 32 -5.01 6.71 0.50
C ALA A 32 -5.09 6.60 2.01
N ALA A 33 -5.66 7.59 2.63
CA ALA A 33 -5.87 7.59 4.07
C ALA A 33 -7.35 7.74 4.37
N HIS A 34 -7.87 6.84 5.20
CA HIS A 34 -9.25 6.84 5.67
C HIS A 34 -9.17 6.88 7.20
N ASP A 35 -9.36 8.04 7.80
CA ASP A 35 -9.20 8.16 9.25
C ASP A 35 -7.85 7.57 9.68
N ASP A 36 -7.84 6.43 10.35
CA ASP A 36 -6.59 5.78 10.75
C ASP A 36 -6.18 4.64 9.84
N LEU A 37 -6.98 4.28 8.86
CA LEU A 37 -6.63 3.22 7.92
C LEU A 37 -5.93 3.83 6.71
N VAL A 38 -4.78 3.28 6.39
CA VAL A 38 -3.98 3.72 5.25
C VAL A 38 -3.85 2.55 4.29
N SER A 39 -4.00 2.84 3.01
CA SER A 39 -3.85 1.82 1.98
C SER A 39 -2.98 2.32 0.85
N ILE A 40 -2.41 1.40 0.12
CA ILE A 40 -1.74 1.71 -1.14
C ILE A 40 -2.34 0.84 -2.23
N GLN A 41 -2.25 1.34 -3.47
CA GLN A 41 -2.51 0.50 -4.62
C GLN A 41 -1.17 0.20 -5.25
N LEU A 42 -0.88 -1.07 -5.40
CA LEU A 42 0.41 -1.55 -5.85
C LEU A 42 0.24 -2.35 -7.13
N TYR A 43 1.01 -1.99 -8.14
CA TYR A 43 1.17 -2.83 -9.33
C TYR A 43 2.38 -3.71 -9.12
N GLY A 44 2.23 -5.01 -9.36
CA GLY A 44 3.33 -5.95 -9.23
C GLY A 44 3.31 -6.97 -10.35
N HIS A 45 4.46 -7.20 -10.96
CA HIS A 45 4.60 -8.17 -12.03
C HIS A 45 5.89 -8.95 -11.83
N PRO A 46 5.87 -10.26 -11.88
CA PRO A 46 4.72 -11.13 -12.14
C PRO A 46 3.89 -11.47 -10.89
N TRP A 47 4.27 -10.94 -9.74
CA TRP A 47 3.78 -11.40 -8.44
C TRP A 47 2.30 -11.18 -8.20
N LEU A 48 1.75 -10.10 -8.75
CA LEU A 48 0.33 -9.78 -8.56
C LEU A 48 -0.49 -9.96 -9.82
N SER A 49 0.10 -10.48 -10.90
CA SER A 49 -0.67 -10.79 -12.09
C SER A 49 -1.51 -12.04 -11.86
N GLY A 50 -2.64 -12.10 -12.56
CA GLY A 50 -3.71 -13.05 -12.26
C GLY A 50 -3.30 -14.51 -12.11
N GLU A 51 -2.44 -15.00 -12.98
CA GLU A 51 -2.05 -16.40 -12.96
C GLU A 51 -1.23 -16.79 -11.74
N TYR A 52 -0.51 -15.84 -11.20
CA TYR A 52 0.39 -16.11 -10.08
C TYR A 52 -0.25 -15.86 -8.73
N TRP A 53 -1.30 -15.09 -8.72
CA TRP A 53 -2.02 -14.82 -7.49
C TRP A 53 -3.10 -15.87 -7.31
N PRO A 54 -3.25 -16.48 -6.16
CA PRO A 54 -2.55 -16.25 -4.91
C PRO A 54 -1.35 -17.16 -4.65
N MET A 55 -0.88 -17.87 -5.66
CA MET A 55 0.15 -18.89 -5.48
C MET A 55 1.45 -18.34 -4.93
N ILE A 56 1.75 -17.09 -5.23
CA ILE A 56 3.02 -16.47 -4.82
C ILE A 56 2.87 -15.64 -3.55
N VAL A 57 1.66 -15.54 -3.05
CA VAL A 57 1.39 -14.74 -1.85
C VAL A 57 2.33 -15.04 -0.69
N PRO A 58 2.64 -16.31 -0.38
CA PRO A 58 3.51 -16.58 0.76
C PRO A 58 4.91 -15.95 0.65
N SER A 59 5.38 -15.71 -0.55
CA SER A 59 6.72 -15.15 -0.75
C SER A 59 6.68 -13.66 -1.09
N PHE A 60 5.49 -13.06 -1.15
CA PHE A 60 5.34 -11.65 -1.48
C PHE A 60 4.71 -10.94 -0.29
N GLN A 61 5.42 -9.99 0.27
CA GLN A 61 4.94 -9.26 1.45
C GLN A 61 5.04 -7.76 1.25
N VAL A 62 4.04 -7.06 1.78
CA VAL A 62 4.00 -5.62 1.80
C VAL A 62 3.88 -5.20 3.25
N ARG A 63 4.77 -4.33 3.71
CA ARG A 63 4.76 -3.85 5.09
C ARG A 63 4.99 -2.35 5.12
N ALA A 64 4.54 -1.73 6.20
CA ALA A 64 4.83 -0.33 6.43
C ALA A 64 5.41 -0.18 7.83
N THR A 65 6.39 0.72 7.94
CA THR A 65 6.94 1.12 9.24
C THR A 65 6.62 2.59 9.39
N ASP A 66 6.01 2.95 10.50
CA ASP A 66 5.65 4.35 10.70
C ASP A 66 6.81 5.12 11.34
N ASP A 67 6.64 6.44 11.47
CA ASP A 67 7.70 7.29 11.97
C ASP A 67 7.93 7.14 13.47
N ALA A 68 7.09 6.39 14.15
CA ALA A 68 7.30 6.01 15.56
C ALA A 68 7.96 4.63 15.69
N GLY A 69 8.25 3.96 14.56
CA GLY A 69 8.90 2.67 14.56
C GLY A 69 7.97 1.47 14.62
N ALA A 70 6.65 1.69 14.64
CA ALA A 70 5.71 0.58 14.67
C ALA A 70 5.53 -0.01 13.28
N GLU A 71 5.30 -1.32 13.23
CA GLU A 71 5.13 -2.02 11.97
C GLU A 71 3.68 -2.35 11.70
N HIS A 72 3.33 -2.31 10.42
CA HIS A 72 1.98 -2.58 9.95
C HIS A 72 2.08 -3.54 8.77
N GLN A 73 1.27 -4.58 8.79
CA GLN A 73 1.26 -5.56 7.72
C GLN A 73 0.30 -5.11 6.63
N GLY A 74 0.73 -5.21 5.39
CA GLY A 74 -0.15 -4.95 4.26
C GLY A 74 -1.05 -6.14 4.02
N MET A 75 -2.35 -5.91 4.13
CA MET A 75 -3.36 -6.94 3.92
C MET A 75 -4.02 -6.71 2.58
N PRO A 76 -4.09 -7.72 1.73
CA PRO A 76 -4.71 -7.54 0.43
C PRO A 76 -6.18 -7.22 0.57
N GLY A 77 -6.61 -6.20 -0.15
CA GLY A 77 -8.00 -5.84 -0.20
C GLY A 77 -8.72 -6.59 -1.30
N ASP A 78 -10.00 -6.28 -1.46
CA ASP A 78 -10.81 -6.86 -2.49
C ASP A 78 -10.29 -6.37 -3.85
N GLY A 79 -9.97 -7.30 -4.73
CA GLY A 79 -9.37 -6.96 -6.01
C GLY A 79 -10.33 -6.59 -7.11
N GLY A 80 -11.63 -6.54 -6.83
CA GLY A 80 -12.61 -6.30 -7.87
C GLY A 80 -12.43 -4.97 -8.58
N GLY A 81 -12.56 -4.96 -9.89
CA GLY A 81 -12.53 -3.75 -10.69
C GLY A 81 -11.17 -3.14 -10.94
N ARG A 82 -10.10 -3.78 -10.54
CA ARG A 82 -8.77 -3.25 -10.75
C ARG A 82 -8.11 -3.85 -11.98
N PRO A 83 -7.19 -3.11 -12.61
CA PRO A 83 -6.41 -3.67 -13.71
C PRO A 83 -5.62 -4.88 -13.24
N GLU A 84 -5.34 -5.77 -14.18
CA GLU A 84 -4.54 -6.93 -13.89
C GLU A 84 -3.17 -6.51 -13.38
N GLY A 85 -2.73 -7.15 -12.31
CA GLY A 85 -1.45 -6.84 -11.69
C GLY A 85 -1.51 -5.78 -10.61
N SER A 86 -2.64 -5.11 -10.45
CA SER A 86 -2.80 -4.08 -9.42
C SER A 86 -3.65 -4.61 -8.28
N ARG A 87 -3.20 -4.35 -7.06
CA ARG A 87 -3.90 -4.76 -5.85
C ARG A 87 -3.84 -3.66 -4.83
N GLU A 88 -4.90 -3.57 -4.03
CA GLU A 88 -4.93 -2.68 -2.88
C GLU A 88 -4.44 -3.42 -1.65
N PHE A 89 -3.61 -2.76 -0.84
CA PHE A 89 -3.15 -3.32 0.42
C PHE A 89 -3.48 -2.35 1.53
N TRP A 90 -4.15 -2.84 2.57
CA TRP A 90 -4.50 -2.08 3.75
C TRP A 90 -3.51 -2.40 4.84
N PHE A 91 -3.01 -1.38 5.53
CA PHE A 91 -2.03 -1.59 6.58
C PHE A 91 -2.72 -1.82 7.92
N TRP A 92 -2.35 -2.91 8.55
CA TRP A 92 -2.92 -3.32 9.83
C TRP A 92 -1.81 -3.72 10.80
N PRO A 93 -1.85 -3.32 12.10
CA PRO A 93 -2.89 -2.51 12.74
C PRO A 93 -3.00 -1.11 12.14
N PRO A 94 -4.08 -0.38 12.42
CA PRO A 94 -4.28 0.96 11.88
C PRO A 94 -3.09 1.88 12.15
N VAL A 95 -2.84 2.78 11.21
CA VAL A 95 -1.76 3.76 11.33
C VAL A 95 -2.32 4.96 12.09
N PRO A 96 -1.80 5.28 13.27
CA PRO A 96 -2.36 6.38 14.07
C PRO A 96 -2.40 7.69 13.30
N PRO A 97 -3.41 8.52 13.53
CA PRO A 97 -3.52 9.80 12.82
C PRO A 97 -2.33 10.74 13.01
N SER A 98 -1.58 10.56 14.08
CA SER A 98 -0.39 11.37 14.34
C SER A 98 0.78 11.01 13.45
N VAL A 99 0.74 9.85 12.80
CA VAL A 99 1.80 9.41 11.90
C VAL A 99 1.60 10.12 10.56
N LYS A 100 2.63 10.80 10.09
CA LYS A 100 2.57 11.59 8.86
C LYS A 100 3.28 10.95 7.69
N ARG A 101 4.16 10.01 7.96
CA ARG A 101 4.98 9.37 6.93
C ARG A 101 5.16 7.90 7.26
N ILE A 102 5.15 7.07 6.23
CA ILE A 102 5.41 5.64 6.37
C ILE A 102 6.51 5.22 5.40
N ARG A 103 7.24 4.19 5.79
CA ARG A 103 8.15 3.51 4.88
C ARG A 103 7.45 2.24 4.43
N VAL A 104 7.22 2.13 3.14
CA VAL A 104 6.59 0.94 2.56
C VAL A 104 7.69 0.04 2.02
N THR A 105 7.69 -1.20 2.47
CA THR A 105 8.64 -2.21 2.03
C THR A 105 7.90 -3.32 1.31
N VAL A 106 8.38 -3.63 0.13
CA VAL A 106 7.88 -4.77 -0.64
C VAL A 106 9.01 -5.79 -0.69
N SER A 107 8.73 -7.00 -0.28
CA SER A 107 9.73 -8.05 -0.27
C SER A 107 9.20 -9.28 -0.99
N THR A 108 10.10 -9.95 -1.68
CA THR A 108 9.86 -11.24 -2.31
C THR A 108 10.76 -12.26 -1.66
N LEU A 109 10.78 -13.47 -2.20
CA LEU A 109 11.64 -14.52 -1.69
C LEU A 109 13.13 -14.13 -1.82
N TRP A 110 13.48 -13.33 -2.83
CA TRP A 110 14.89 -13.07 -3.16
C TRP A 110 15.34 -11.65 -2.87
N GLU A 111 14.44 -10.70 -2.72
CA GLU A 111 14.84 -9.30 -2.62
C GLU A 111 13.79 -8.47 -1.92
N ALA A 112 14.20 -7.30 -1.48
CA ALA A 112 13.29 -6.34 -0.86
C ALA A 112 13.69 -4.94 -1.28
N ALA A 113 12.70 -4.06 -1.36
CA ALA A 113 12.93 -2.65 -1.65
C ALA A 113 11.93 -1.83 -0.86
N TRP A 114 12.26 -0.58 -0.60
CA TRP A 114 11.39 0.29 0.19
C TRP A 114 11.43 1.72 -0.32
N THR A 115 10.42 2.46 0.04
CA THR A 115 10.37 3.90 -0.21
C THR A 115 9.58 4.56 0.91
N GLU A 116 9.81 5.85 1.13
CA GLU A 116 9.07 6.61 2.12
C GLU A 116 7.99 7.43 1.43
N LEU A 117 6.81 7.45 2.03
CA LEU A 117 5.67 8.15 1.49
C LEU A 117 5.03 9.03 2.57
N ASP A 118 4.63 10.22 2.17
CA ASP A 118 3.81 11.08 3.03
C ASP A 118 2.37 10.57 2.97
N ILE A 119 1.72 10.55 4.12
CA ILE A 119 0.32 10.13 4.19
C ILE A 119 -0.57 11.31 3.83
N PRO A 120 -1.44 11.18 2.82
CA PRO A 120 -2.28 12.28 2.38
C PRO A 120 -3.15 12.83 3.51
N GLY A 121 -3.28 14.14 3.57
CA GLY A 121 -4.13 14.79 4.55
C GLY A 121 -3.55 14.88 5.95
N ARG A 122 -2.34 14.38 6.15
CA ARG A 122 -1.71 14.36 7.47
C ARG A 122 -0.47 15.24 7.58
N SER A 123 -0.07 15.83 6.48
CA SER A 123 1.06 16.75 6.48
C SER A 123 0.60 18.11 6.96
N GLY A 124 1.11 18.61 7.95
CA GLY A 124 0.65 19.94 8.29
C GLY A 124 0.88 20.33 9.66
#